data_68f39ef5ef952eba5329e4072c53f979
#
_entry.id   68f39ef5ef952eba5329e4072c53f979
#
_cell.length_a   1.000
_cell.length_b   1.000
_cell.length_c   1.000
_cell.angle_alpha   90.00
_cell.angle_beta   90.00
_cell.angle_gamma   90.00
#
_symmetry.space_group_name_H-M   'P 1'
#
loop_
_entity.id
_entity.type
_entity.pdbx_description
1 polymer ?
#
loop_
_entity_poly.entity_id
_entity_poly.type
_entity_poly.pdbx_seq_one_letter_code
_entity_poly.pdbx_strand_id
1 'polypeptide(L)'
;VKYYANGILQATPAVTAGPPLTITGITVPAGGNVTLTYEAEVNSYAPLAAEASITNTATIAGAGVTPVTVNETVVSGPLLTITKSVSPVPVTENGTLTYTFLIQNLGNTAADAATGVVITDTFNPVLENLSVNFNGAAWAEGTNYTYDTTTGLFTGTAGGITVPAATYTQDPVTGAWGINPGVSTLVISGTV
;
A
#
# COMPACT_ATOMS: atom_id res chain seq x y z
N VAL A 1 18.34 -9.29 -15.33
CA VAL A 1 19.02 -8.07 -15.80
C VAL A 1 18.89 -7.96 -17.31
N LYS A 2 18.53 -6.78 -17.82
CA LYS A 2 18.56 -6.45 -19.24
C LYS A 2 19.49 -5.25 -19.44
N TYR A 3 20.23 -5.26 -20.55
CA TYR A 3 21.22 -4.25 -20.90
C TYR A 3 20.91 -3.63 -22.27
N TYR A 4 20.80 -2.32 -22.33
CA TYR A 4 20.52 -1.57 -23.56
C TYR A 4 21.64 -0.55 -23.77
N ALA A 5 22.17 -0.48 -24.99
CA ALA A 5 23.10 0.57 -25.44
C ALA A 5 22.41 1.40 -26.50
N ASN A 6 22.30 2.72 -26.30
CA ASN A 6 21.57 3.64 -27.18
C ASN A 6 20.13 3.17 -27.50
N GLY A 7 19.45 2.59 -26.51
CA GLY A 7 18.08 2.06 -26.64
C GLY A 7 18.00 0.69 -27.34
N ILE A 8 19.08 0.09 -27.74
CA ILE A 8 19.12 -1.23 -28.41
C ILE A 8 19.51 -2.30 -27.39
N LEU A 9 18.68 -3.34 -27.28
CA LEU A 9 18.95 -4.48 -26.39
C LEU A 9 20.24 -5.18 -26.80
N GLN A 10 21.12 -5.41 -25.86
CA GLN A 10 22.39 -6.08 -26.00
C GLN A 10 22.32 -7.51 -25.42
N ALA A 11 23.38 -8.29 -25.63
CA ALA A 11 23.56 -9.57 -24.95
C ALA A 11 23.56 -9.36 -23.42
N THR A 12 23.01 -10.33 -22.68
CA THR A 12 22.99 -10.29 -21.22
C THR A 12 24.41 -10.19 -20.67
N PRO A 13 24.70 -9.18 -19.84
CA PRO A 13 26.03 -9.00 -19.26
C PRO A 13 26.30 -10.08 -18.20
N ALA A 14 27.56 -10.24 -17.80
CA ALA A 14 27.90 -11.11 -16.69
C ALA A 14 27.37 -10.51 -15.38
N VAL A 15 26.60 -11.32 -14.65
CA VAL A 15 25.94 -10.92 -13.40
C VAL A 15 26.40 -11.85 -12.28
N THR A 16 26.88 -11.26 -11.18
CA THR A 16 27.11 -11.98 -9.93
C THR A 16 26.02 -11.54 -8.95
N ALA A 17 25.15 -12.49 -8.58
CA ALA A 17 24.11 -12.27 -7.59
C ALA A 17 24.70 -12.21 -6.18
N GLY A 18 24.13 -11.40 -5.33
CA GLY A 18 24.47 -11.26 -3.92
C GLY A 18 24.50 -9.78 -3.50
N PRO A 19 24.62 -9.48 -2.21
CA PRO A 19 24.97 -8.14 -1.79
C PRO A 19 26.50 -7.93 -1.84
N PRO A 20 27.05 -7.06 -2.74
CA PRO A 20 26.31 -6.30 -3.75
C PRO A 20 26.05 -7.10 -5.05
N LEU A 21 24.95 -6.78 -5.74
CA LEU A 21 24.75 -7.22 -7.13
C LEU A 21 25.84 -6.59 -8.00
N THR A 22 26.63 -7.42 -8.69
CA THR A 22 27.71 -6.94 -9.55
C THR A 22 27.42 -7.29 -11.00
N ILE A 23 27.48 -6.29 -11.88
CA ILE A 23 27.28 -6.42 -13.32
C ILE A 23 28.57 -5.97 -14.01
N THR A 24 29.17 -6.83 -14.81
CA THR A 24 30.45 -6.54 -15.50
C THR A 24 30.31 -6.71 -17.01
N GLY A 25 31.31 -6.21 -17.75
CA GLY A 25 31.31 -6.29 -19.22
C GLY A 25 30.41 -5.26 -19.88
N ILE A 26 30.05 -4.16 -19.19
CA ILE A 26 29.28 -3.07 -19.75
C ILE A 26 30.20 -2.13 -20.52
N THR A 27 29.82 -1.83 -21.76
CA THR A 27 30.52 -0.84 -22.60
C THR A 27 29.58 0.34 -22.85
N VAL A 28 30.00 1.53 -22.45
CA VAL A 28 29.27 2.77 -22.74
C VAL A 28 29.83 3.34 -24.06
N PRO A 29 29.00 3.48 -25.12
CA PRO A 29 29.46 4.08 -26.37
C PRO A 29 29.88 5.56 -26.17
N ALA A 30 30.87 5.99 -26.91
CA ALA A 30 31.26 7.40 -26.88
C ALA A 30 30.09 8.29 -27.33
N GLY A 31 29.74 9.27 -26.50
CA GLY A 31 28.57 10.15 -26.75
C GLY A 31 27.20 9.46 -26.64
N GLY A 32 27.18 8.20 -26.18
CA GLY A 32 25.97 7.39 -26.03
C GLY A 32 25.52 7.21 -24.59
N ASN A 33 24.50 6.39 -24.41
CA ASN A 33 23.97 6.02 -23.12
C ASN A 33 23.83 4.50 -22.96
N VAL A 34 23.73 4.07 -21.71
CA VAL A 34 23.45 2.70 -21.33
C VAL A 34 22.32 2.69 -20.30
N THR A 35 21.37 1.79 -20.50
CA THR A 35 20.31 1.51 -19.53
C THR A 35 20.42 0.07 -19.07
N LEU A 36 20.49 -0.12 -17.76
CA LEU A 36 20.43 -1.42 -17.11
C LEU A 36 19.11 -1.51 -16.33
N THR A 37 18.37 -2.59 -16.53
CA THR A 37 17.16 -2.87 -15.75
C THR A 37 17.28 -4.20 -15.04
N TYR A 38 16.85 -4.26 -13.80
CA TYR A 38 16.73 -5.49 -13.03
C TYR A 38 15.54 -5.40 -12.10
N GLU A 39 15.04 -6.56 -11.71
CA GLU A 39 13.98 -6.71 -10.73
C GLU A 39 14.58 -7.39 -9.50
N ALA A 40 14.16 -6.94 -8.33
CA ALA A 40 14.51 -7.54 -7.05
C ALA A 40 13.25 -7.68 -6.21
N GLU A 41 13.09 -8.82 -5.57
CA GLU A 41 11.99 -9.09 -4.65
C GLU A 41 12.47 -8.82 -3.21
N VAL A 42 11.63 -8.12 -2.45
CA VAL A 42 11.84 -7.91 -1.02
C VAL A 42 11.42 -9.17 -0.29
N ASN A 43 12.35 -9.83 0.36
CA ASN A 43 12.09 -11.08 1.07
C ASN A 43 11.59 -10.83 2.51
N SER A 44 11.19 -11.91 3.21
CA SER A 44 10.66 -11.87 4.58
C SER A 44 11.67 -11.42 5.64
N TYR A 45 12.93 -11.25 5.29
CA TYR A 45 14.00 -10.79 6.19
C TYR A 45 14.29 -9.29 6.07
N ALA A 46 13.64 -8.60 5.14
CA ALA A 46 13.82 -7.16 5.00
C ALA A 46 13.31 -6.42 6.25
N PRO A 47 14.03 -5.40 6.74
CA PRO A 47 13.57 -4.63 7.88
C PRO A 47 12.30 -3.84 7.53
N LEU A 48 11.27 -3.96 8.36
CA LEU A 48 9.94 -3.36 8.18
C LEU A 48 9.59 -2.37 9.28
N ALA A 49 10.57 -1.89 10.05
CA ALA A 49 10.32 -0.85 11.06
C ALA A 49 9.73 0.41 10.40
N ALA A 50 8.89 1.14 11.14
CA ALA A 50 8.15 2.31 10.64
C ALA A 50 9.03 3.38 9.97
N GLU A 51 10.30 3.46 10.39
CA GLU A 51 11.28 4.39 9.84
C GLU A 51 12.28 3.71 8.90
N ALA A 52 12.12 2.40 8.63
CA ALA A 52 13.03 1.68 7.77
C ALA A 52 12.81 2.07 6.32
N SER A 53 13.86 2.48 5.68
CA SER A 53 13.91 2.66 4.24
C SER A 53 14.81 1.58 3.63
N ILE A 54 14.49 1.16 2.41
CA ILE A 54 15.39 0.35 1.61
C ILE A 54 16.15 1.31 0.71
N THR A 55 17.42 1.53 1.03
CA THR A 55 18.30 2.35 0.20
C THR A 55 19.07 1.45 -0.75
N ASN A 56 18.89 1.66 -2.04
CA ASN A 56 19.70 1.03 -3.07
C ASN A 56 20.81 1.99 -3.50
N THR A 57 22.05 1.50 -3.44
CA THR A 57 23.24 2.27 -3.85
C THR A 57 23.82 1.63 -5.10
N ALA A 58 23.88 2.39 -6.19
CA ALA A 58 24.53 1.98 -7.42
C ALA A 58 25.86 2.73 -7.62
N THR A 59 26.92 1.99 -7.93
CA THR A 59 28.25 2.59 -8.22
C THR A 59 28.71 2.13 -9.58
N ILE A 60 29.16 3.07 -10.41
CA ILE A 60 29.85 2.81 -11.67
C ILE A 60 31.35 3.05 -11.44
N ALA A 61 32.15 2.05 -11.76
CA ALA A 61 33.61 2.14 -11.67
C ALA A 61 34.28 1.38 -12.82
N GLY A 62 35.47 1.79 -13.20
CA GLY A 62 36.27 1.14 -14.25
C GLY A 62 37.64 1.76 -14.38
N ALA A 63 38.52 1.14 -15.15
CA ALA A 63 39.84 1.69 -15.41
C ALA A 63 39.75 3.04 -16.16
N GLY A 64 40.28 4.09 -15.56
CA GLY A 64 40.22 5.45 -16.12
C GLY A 64 38.89 6.16 -15.94
N VAL A 65 37.94 5.58 -15.19
CA VAL A 65 36.64 6.18 -14.86
C VAL A 65 36.67 6.63 -13.41
N THR A 66 36.31 7.90 -13.16
CA THR A 66 36.05 8.36 -11.80
C THR A 66 34.77 7.68 -11.29
N PRO A 67 34.79 6.96 -10.16
CA PRO A 67 33.60 6.32 -9.64
C PRO A 67 32.49 7.32 -9.35
N VAL A 68 31.27 7.00 -9.78
CA VAL A 68 30.05 7.76 -9.49
C VAL A 68 29.08 6.88 -8.74
N THR A 69 28.55 7.38 -7.65
CA THR A 69 27.58 6.68 -6.81
C THR A 69 26.29 7.46 -6.77
N VAL A 70 25.15 6.75 -6.92
CA VAL A 70 23.80 7.28 -6.75
C VAL A 70 23.02 6.43 -5.78
N ASN A 71 22.13 7.03 -5.01
CA ASN A 71 21.27 6.35 -4.04
C ASN A 71 19.82 6.64 -4.38
N GLU A 72 19.00 5.58 -4.30
CA GLU A 72 17.55 5.68 -4.33
C GLU A 72 16.98 5.03 -3.07
N THR A 73 15.94 5.64 -2.52
CA THR A 73 15.33 5.18 -1.28
C THR A 73 13.85 4.89 -1.51
N VAL A 74 13.45 3.67 -1.20
CA VAL A 74 12.02 3.31 -1.12
C VAL A 74 11.50 3.74 0.24
N VAL A 75 10.53 4.61 0.25
CA VAL A 75 9.92 5.15 1.48
C VAL A 75 8.80 4.23 1.92
N SER A 76 8.67 4.04 3.23
CA SER A 76 7.54 3.36 3.83
C SER A 76 6.24 4.15 3.68
N GLY A 77 5.11 3.46 3.63
CA GLY A 77 3.79 4.07 3.50
C GLY A 77 2.67 3.15 4.00
N PRO A 78 1.43 3.67 4.13
CA PRO A 78 0.27 2.83 4.41
C PRO A 78 -0.05 1.96 3.18
N LEU A 79 -0.47 0.71 3.44
CA LEU A 79 -0.95 -0.23 2.42
C LEU A 79 -2.32 -0.73 2.86
N LEU A 80 -3.38 -0.11 2.34
CA LEU A 80 -4.74 -0.37 2.77
C LEU A 80 -5.41 -1.46 1.95
N THR A 81 -6.14 -2.33 2.63
CA THR A 81 -7.10 -3.28 2.05
C THR A 81 -8.45 -3.10 2.73
N ILE A 82 -9.54 -3.46 2.05
CA ILE A 82 -10.89 -3.38 2.58
C ILE A 82 -11.68 -4.63 2.24
N THR A 83 -12.47 -5.11 3.20
CA THR A 83 -13.49 -6.13 2.99
C THR A 83 -14.83 -5.61 3.46
N LYS A 84 -15.91 -6.04 2.80
CA LYS A 84 -17.29 -5.66 3.11
C LYS A 84 -18.11 -6.91 3.40
N SER A 85 -18.91 -6.87 4.45
CA SER A 85 -19.91 -7.88 4.76
C SER A 85 -21.27 -7.22 5.05
N VAL A 86 -22.35 -7.98 4.95
CA VAL A 86 -23.72 -7.53 5.23
C VAL A 86 -24.48 -8.58 6.02
N SER A 87 -25.34 -8.13 6.93
CA SER A 87 -26.20 -8.99 7.75
C SER A 87 -27.46 -8.21 8.17
N PRO A 88 -28.63 -8.89 8.31
CA PRO A 88 -28.89 -10.28 7.95
C PRO A 88 -29.06 -10.48 6.44
N VAL A 89 -28.88 -11.71 5.99
CA VAL A 89 -29.21 -12.13 4.62
C VAL A 89 -30.01 -13.43 4.71
N PRO A 90 -31.27 -13.48 4.26
CA PRO A 90 -32.08 -12.41 3.66
C PRO A 90 -32.57 -11.36 4.68
N VAL A 91 -32.97 -10.20 4.18
CA VAL A 91 -33.66 -9.15 4.95
C VAL A 91 -35.13 -9.11 4.56
N THR A 92 -36.01 -8.75 5.50
CA THR A 92 -37.43 -8.50 5.24
C THR A 92 -37.67 -7.02 4.93
N GLU A 93 -38.77 -6.72 4.26
CA GLU A 93 -39.23 -5.34 4.04
C GLU A 93 -39.29 -4.58 5.38
N ASN A 94 -38.84 -3.34 5.40
CA ASN A 94 -38.63 -2.52 6.61
C ASN A 94 -37.64 -3.12 7.62
N GLY A 95 -36.88 -4.14 7.22
CA GLY A 95 -35.83 -4.72 8.05
C GLY A 95 -34.57 -3.87 8.06
N THR A 96 -33.74 -4.06 9.06
CA THR A 96 -32.45 -3.36 9.16
C THR A 96 -31.35 -4.19 8.55
N LEU A 97 -30.59 -3.60 7.64
CA LEU A 97 -29.31 -4.14 7.15
C LEU A 97 -28.16 -3.45 7.86
N THR A 98 -27.14 -4.25 8.19
CA THR A 98 -25.90 -3.76 8.74
C THR A 98 -24.74 -4.17 7.82
N TYR A 99 -24.05 -3.19 7.28
CA TYR A 99 -22.82 -3.35 6.52
C TYR A 99 -21.62 -3.12 7.42
N THR A 100 -20.67 -4.04 7.38
CA THR A 100 -19.40 -3.92 8.11
C THR A 100 -18.26 -3.87 7.11
N PHE A 101 -17.48 -2.80 7.15
CA PHE A 101 -16.26 -2.64 6.40
C PHE A 101 -15.08 -2.82 7.35
N LEU A 102 -14.30 -3.86 7.10
CA LEU A 102 -13.03 -4.07 7.79
C LEU A 102 -11.92 -3.49 6.92
N ILE A 103 -11.23 -2.48 7.44
CA ILE A 103 -10.14 -1.79 6.76
C ILE A 103 -8.86 -2.19 7.45
N GLN A 104 -7.92 -2.76 6.70
CA GLN A 104 -6.65 -3.22 7.22
C GLN A 104 -5.51 -2.44 6.57
N ASN A 105 -4.52 -2.12 7.37
CA ASN A 105 -3.28 -1.52 6.90
C ASN A 105 -2.14 -2.53 7.07
N LEU A 106 -1.57 -2.96 5.97
CA LEU A 106 -0.40 -3.85 5.92
C LEU A 106 0.91 -3.05 5.83
N GLY A 107 0.81 -1.73 5.70
CA GLY A 107 1.96 -0.85 5.63
C GLY A 107 2.53 -0.49 7.01
N ASN A 108 3.76 -0.05 7.03
CA ASN A 108 4.51 0.28 8.26
C ASN A 108 4.27 1.71 8.76
N THR A 109 3.43 2.49 8.09
CA THR A 109 2.97 3.80 8.57
C THR A 109 1.45 3.83 8.68
N ALA A 110 0.93 4.61 9.62
CA ALA A 110 -0.51 4.79 9.75
C ALA A 110 -1.08 5.57 8.55
N ALA A 111 -2.30 5.23 8.15
CA ALA A 111 -3.12 6.13 7.37
C ALA A 111 -3.82 7.08 8.36
N ASP A 112 -3.31 8.28 8.51
CA ASP A 112 -3.84 9.32 9.37
C ASP A 112 -4.77 10.29 8.61
N ALA A 113 -5.28 11.31 9.29
CA ALA A 113 -6.16 12.29 8.66
C ALA A 113 -5.50 13.04 7.48
N ALA A 114 -4.18 13.27 7.53
CA ALA A 114 -3.45 13.94 6.47
C ALA A 114 -3.31 13.07 5.21
N THR A 115 -3.42 11.75 5.34
CA THR A 115 -3.45 10.82 4.19
C THR A 115 -4.68 11.03 3.31
N GLY A 116 -5.74 11.62 3.85
CA GLY A 116 -6.95 12.00 3.10
C GLY A 116 -7.76 10.81 2.59
N VAL A 117 -7.72 9.66 3.28
CA VAL A 117 -8.46 8.45 2.87
C VAL A 117 -9.96 8.74 2.82
N VAL A 118 -10.59 8.37 1.73
CA VAL A 118 -12.04 8.45 1.50
C VAL A 118 -12.58 7.06 1.25
N ILE A 119 -13.73 6.75 1.83
CA ILE A 119 -14.53 5.56 1.50
C ILE A 119 -15.82 6.00 0.80
N THR A 120 -16.17 5.29 -0.27
CA THR A 120 -17.44 5.45 -0.97
C THR A 120 -18.11 4.11 -1.12
N ASP A 121 -19.43 4.08 -1.05
CA ASP A 121 -20.24 2.90 -1.34
C ASP A 121 -21.62 3.36 -1.89
N THR A 122 -22.25 2.52 -2.68
CA THR A 122 -23.61 2.75 -3.16
C THR A 122 -24.50 1.61 -2.70
N PHE A 123 -25.44 1.91 -1.82
CA PHE A 123 -26.37 0.92 -1.28
C PHE A 123 -27.54 0.71 -2.25
N ASN A 124 -27.76 -0.57 -2.58
CA ASN A 124 -28.93 -1.01 -3.34
C ASN A 124 -29.52 -2.26 -2.69
N PRO A 125 -30.72 -2.21 -2.09
CA PRO A 125 -31.62 -1.04 -2.06
C PRO A 125 -31.05 0.15 -1.28
N VAL A 126 -31.56 1.32 -1.57
CA VAL A 126 -31.25 2.56 -0.82
C VAL A 126 -31.67 2.36 0.63
N LEU A 127 -30.85 2.80 1.55
CA LEU A 127 -31.12 2.68 2.99
C LEU A 127 -31.75 3.95 3.54
N GLU A 128 -32.66 3.79 4.49
CA GLU A 128 -33.22 4.89 5.28
C GLU A 128 -32.69 4.84 6.73
N ASN A 129 -32.81 5.95 7.45
CA ASN A 129 -32.44 6.07 8.87
C ASN A 129 -31.03 5.54 9.19
N LEU A 130 -30.02 6.03 8.44
CA LEU A 130 -28.66 5.57 8.62
C LEU A 130 -28.12 5.82 10.04
N SER A 131 -27.47 4.80 10.56
CA SER A 131 -26.60 4.88 11.73
C SER A 131 -25.19 4.46 11.31
N VAL A 132 -24.21 5.33 11.52
CA VAL A 132 -22.83 5.13 11.09
C VAL A 132 -21.90 5.19 12.29
N ASN A 133 -21.02 4.18 12.42
CA ASN A 133 -20.05 4.10 13.49
C ASN A 133 -18.67 3.75 12.91
N PHE A 134 -17.66 4.49 13.34
CA PHE A 134 -16.27 4.21 13.00
C PHE A 134 -15.47 3.89 14.27
N ASN A 135 -14.91 2.71 14.35
CA ASN A 135 -14.20 2.20 15.53
C ASN A 135 -15.00 2.34 16.84
N GLY A 136 -16.33 2.14 16.77
CA GLY A 136 -17.24 2.27 17.90
C GLY A 136 -17.71 3.70 18.20
N ALA A 137 -17.17 4.72 17.55
CA ALA A 137 -17.61 6.10 17.69
C ALA A 137 -18.69 6.43 16.65
N ALA A 138 -19.79 7.06 17.07
CA ALA A 138 -20.84 7.49 16.15
C ALA A 138 -20.37 8.61 15.24
N TRP A 139 -20.66 8.47 13.95
CA TRP A 139 -20.43 9.48 12.92
C TRP A 139 -21.70 10.28 12.62
N ALA A 140 -21.54 11.57 12.39
CA ALA A 140 -22.62 12.49 12.05
C ALA A 140 -22.61 12.83 10.56
N GLU A 141 -23.79 12.82 9.94
CA GLU A 141 -23.98 13.27 8.57
C GLU A 141 -23.65 14.77 8.45
N GLY A 142 -23.08 15.15 7.31
CA GLY A 142 -22.61 16.51 7.04
C GLY A 142 -21.27 16.85 7.71
N THR A 143 -20.78 16.02 8.66
CA THR A 143 -19.49 16.21 9.32
C THR A 143 -18.50 15.10 8.93
N ASN A 144 -18.89 13.86 9.14
CA ASN A 144 -18.03 12.70 8.93
C ASN A 144 -18.32 11.99 7.60
N TYR A 145 -19.54 12.15 7.08
CA TYR A 145 -19.97 11.59 5.81
C TYR A 145 -21.11 12.39 5.20
N THR A 146 -21.40 12.12 3.93
CA THR A 146 -22.62 12.51 3.22
C THR A 146 -23.31 11.26 2.70
N TYR A 147 -24.65 11.32 2.63
CA TYR A 147 -25.46 10.26 2.07
C TYR A 147 -26.56 10.84 1.16
N ASP A 148 -26.62 10.35 -0.07
CA ASP A 148 -27.66 10.71 -1.02
C ASP A 148 -28.78 9.67 -0.98
N THR A 149 -29.90 10.00 -0.39
CA THR A 149 -31.09 9.13 -0.27
C THR A 149 -31.79 8.84 -1.59
N THR A 150 -31.40 9.49 -2.68
CA THR A 150 -31.94 9.22 -4.03
C THR A 150 -31.14 8.14 -4.73
N THR A 151 -29.83 8.19 -4.60
CA THR A 151 -28.92 7.29 -5.31
C THR A 151 -28.36 6.17 -4.44
N GLY A 152 -28.49 6.28 -3.11
CA GLY A 152 -27.87 5.38 -2.14
C GLY A 152 -26.36 5.61 -1.98
N LEU A 153 -25.81 6.70 -2.52
CA LEU A 153 -24.37 6.98 -2.46
C LEU A 153 -23.97 7.49 -1.06
N PHE A 154 -23.12 6.74 -0.42
CA PHE A 154 -22.41 7.10 0.81
C PHE A 154 -21.00 7.57 0.47
N THR A 155 -20.57 8.68 1.08
CA THR A 155 -19.21 9.20 0.92
C THR A 155 -18.68 9.69 2.28
N GLY A 156 -17.64 9.05 2.78
CA GLY A 156 -16.91 9.50 3.96
C GLY A 156 -16.12 10.78 3.69
N THR A 157 -16.02 11.65 4.69
CA THR A 157 -15.19 12.86 4.60
C THR A 157 -13.71 12.47 4.48
N ALA A 158 -12.97 13.18 3.62
CA ALA A 158 -11.53 12.96 3.43
C ALA A 158 -10.78 13.06 4.77
N GLY A 159 -9.95 12.06 5.07
CA GLY A 159 -9.22 11.98 6.33
C GLY A 159 -10.06 11.54 7.54
N GLY A 160 -11.37 11.26 7.36
CA GLY A 160 -12.20 10.68 8.42
C GLY A 160 -11.84 9.22 8.71
N ILE A 161 -11.39 8.49 7.70
CA ILE A 161 -10.89 7.12 7.86
C ILE A 161 -9.42 7.17 8.26
N THR A 162 -9.13 6.67 9.46
CA THR A 162 -7.76 6.51 9.97
C THR A 162 -7.52 5.04 10.28
N VAL A 163 -6.36 4.51 9.91
CA VAL A 163 -6.00 3.11 10.16
C VAL A 163 -4.59 3.06 10.75
N PRO A 164 -4.39 2.44 11.91
CA PRO A 164 -3.06 2.29 12.51
C PRO A 164 -2.08 1.62 11.55
N ALA A 165 -0.80 1.83 11.76
CA ALA A 165 0.24 1.06 11.07
C ALA A 165 0.14 -0.42 11.44
N ALA A 166 0.58 -1.30 10.54
CA ALA A 166 0.87 -2.67 10.89
C ALA A 166 2.02 -2.74 11.91
N THR A 167 2.00 -3.76 12.74
CA THR A 167 3.13 -4.12 13.59
C THR A 167 3.82 -5.35 13.04
N TYR A 168 5.13 -5.43 13.22
CA TYR A 168 5.94 -6.50 12.69
C TYR A 168 6.73 -7.14 13.81
N THR A 169 6.80 -8.46 13.79
CA THR A 169 7.59 -9.24 14.74
C THR A 169 8.55 -10.14 13.99
N GLN A 170 9.79 -10.18 14.39
CA GLN A 170 10.77 -11.09 13.81
C GLN A 170 10.83 -12.38 14.64
N ASP A 171 10.70 -13.52 13.99
CA ASP A 171 10.91 -14.82 14.61
C ASP A 171 12.40 -14.96 14.98
N PRO A 172 12.73 -15.16 16.26
CA PRO A 172 14.13 -15.19 16.71
C PRO A 172 14.90 -16.44 16.25
N VAL A 173 14.19 -17.47 15.78
CA VAL A 173 14.80 -18.73 15.32
C VAL A 173 15.03 -18.72 13.82
N THR A 174 14.01 -18.31 13.05
CA THR A 174 14.08 -18.34 11.60
C THR A 174 14.50 -17.01 11.00
N GLY A 175 14.38 -15.92 11.72
CA GLY A 175 14.60 -14.55 11.23
C GLY A 175 13.47 -14.01 10.36
N ALA A 176 12.44 -14.81 10.09
CA ALA A 176 11.31 -14.40 9.27
C ALA A 176 10.44 -13.35 9.98
N TRP A 177 9.88 -12.41 9.21
CA TRP A 177 8.98 -11.39 9.72
C TRP A 177 7.51 -11.83 9.65
N GLY A 178 6.81 -11.68 10.77
CA GLY A 178 5.34 -11.78 10.84
C GLY A 178 4.70 -10.40 10.80
N ILE A 179 3.55 -10.28 10.19
CA ILE A 179 2.79 -9.04 10.05
C ILE A 179 1.51 -9.15 10.87
N ASN A 180 1.26 -8.17 11.74
CA ASN A 180 -0.02 -7.96 12.41
C ASN A 180 -0.61 -6.65 11.86
N PRO A 181 -1.66 -6.71 11.00
CA PRO A 181 -2.22 -5.53 10.35
C PRO A 181 -2.77 -4.52 11.35
N GLY A 182 -2.62 -3.23 11.05
CA GLY A 182 -3.45 -2.19 11.67
C GLY A 182 -4.89 -2.35 11.20
N VAL A 183 -5.87 -2.18 12.09
CA VAL A 183 -7.29 -2.45 11.78
C VAL A 183 -8.15 -1.27 12.19
N SER A 184 -9.10 -0.93 11.31
CA SER A 184 -10.23 -0.05 11.61
C SER A 184 -11.52 -0.62 11.02
N THR A 185 -12.64 -0.33 11.66
CA THR A 185 -13.95 -0.85 11.27
C THR A 185 -14.94 0.29 11.10
N LEU A 186 -15.60 0.32 9.93
CA LEU A 186 -16.76 1.19 9.69
C LEU A 186 -17.99 0.30 9.63
N VAL A 187 -19.01 0.65 10.42
CA VAL A 187 -20.31 -0.04 10.46
C VAL A 187 -21.39 0.94 10.05
N ILE A 188 -22.17 0.56 9.05
CA ILE A 188 -23.30 1.34 8.53
C ILE A 188 -24.56 0.49 8.61
N SER A 189 -25.56 0.94 9.34
CA SER A 189 -26.87 0.29 9.44
C SER A 189 -27.95 1.21 8.91
N GLY A 190 -28.98 0.63 8.30
CA GLY A 190 -30.15 1.36 7.83
C GLY A 190 -31.30 0.41 7.54
N THR A 191 -32.49 0.97 7.37
CA THR A 191 -33.72 0.25 7.01
C THR A 191 -33.88 0.17 5.49
N VAL A 192 -34.45 -0.91 4.99
CA VAL A 192 -34.79 -1.15 3.57
C VAL A 192 -36.28 -1.15 3.37
#